data_0b143cd1a4947041648d62c81e67c5d1
#
_entry.id   0b143cd1a4947041648d62c81e67c5d1
#
_cell.length_a   1.000
_cell.length_b   1.000
_cell.length_c   1.000
_cell.angle_alpha   90.00
_cell.angle_beta   90.00
_cell.angle_gamma   90.00
#
_symmetry.space_group_name_H-M   'P 1'
#
loop_
_entity.id
_entity.type
_entity.pdbx_description
1 polymer ?
#
loop_
_entity_poly.entity_id
_entity_poly.type
_entity_poly.pdbx_seq_one_letter_code
_entity_poly.pdbx_strand_id
1 'polypeptide(L)'
;MGRLISIIGNSGSGKTTLARRLEETGQFTVFFEQHTERPFQAAFARDARYGLVNQIDYLLYRAEQERVIREQPGVCIQDGGLDLDFHVFTALFHRRGYLSEDEFGLCERLYCMLRAAMPAPEVFICLTAPLPVMAQRKASRGRALDISVTADLEVMEELLQTMRDAMIRQSPPPRWITLDTGTEDIQYGSTVDQLLRILEQPVSR
;
A
#
# COMPACT_ATOMS: atom_id res chain seq x y z
N MET A 1 -18.03 6.42 11.83
CA MET A 1 -16.81 5.68 11.58
C MET A 1 -16.32 6.05 10.19
N GLY A 2 -15.08 6.54 10.06
CA GLY A 2 -14.52 6.98 8.79
C GLY A 2 -14.43 5.82 7.79
N ARG A 3 -14.69 6.12 6.52
CA ARG A 3 -14.48 5.16 5.41
C ARG A 3 -13.02 5.22 4.98
N LEU A 4 -12.42 4.06 4.73
CA LEU A 4 -11.03 3.96 4.31
C LEU A 4 -10.92 3.52 2.86
N ILE A 5 -10.21 4.31 2.07
CA ILE A 5 -9.76 3.97 0.73
C ILE A 5 -8.24 3.77 0.79
N SER A 6 -7.75 2.62 0.38
CA SER A 6 -6.31 2.34 0.31
C SER A 6 -5.82 2.44 -1.14
N ILE A 7 -4.83 3.30 -1.39
CA ILE A 7 -4.14 3.36 -2.69
C ILE A 7 -2.97 2.39 -2.63
N ILE A 8 -3.04 1.34 -3.43
CA ILE A 8 -2.05 0.28 -3.48
C ILE A 8 -1.41 0.16 -4.86
N GLY A 9 -0.36 -0.60 -4.96
CA GLY A 9 0.37 -0.84 -6.20
C GLY A 9 1.86 -0.99 -5.94
N ASN A 10 2.57 -1.34 -6.97
CA ASN A 10 4.01 -1.58 -6.92
C ASN A 10 4.82 -0.31 -6.59
N SER A 11 6.09 -0.48 -6.26
CA SER A 11 7.02 0.66 -6.12
C SER A 11 7.15 1.38 -7.46
N GLY A 12 7.03 2.71 -7.46
CA GLY A 12 7.06 3.50 -8.70
C GLY A 12 5.74 3.59 -9.47
N SER A 13 4.65 2.95 -9.01
CA SER A 13 3.34 3.02 -9.67
C SER A 13 2.63 4.38 -9.58
N GLY A 14 3.10 5.31 -8.73
CA GLY A 14 2.52 6.66 -8.63
C GLY A 14 1.56 6.89 -7.47
N LYS A 15 1.46 5.99 -6.50
CA LYS A 15 0.55 6.07 -5.34
C LYS A 15 0.55 7.42 -4.66
N THR A 16 1.72 7.89 -4.24
CA THR A 16 1.86 9.17 -3.52
C THR A 16 1.46 10.37 -4.39
N THR A 17 1.69 10.29 -5.71
CA THR A 17 1.28 11.35 -6.64
C THR A 17 -0.23 11.42 -6.73
N LEU A 18 -0.90 10.28 -6.92
CA LEU A 18 -2.36 10.23 -6.93
C LEU A 18 -2.96 10.68 -5.59
N ALA A 19 -2.40 10.21 -4.47
CA ALA A 19 -2.85 10.60 -3.13
C ALA A 19 -2.82 12.12 -2.93
N ARG A 20 -1.75 12.80 -3.36
CA ARG A 20 -1.65 14.28 -3.33
C ARG A 20 -2.69 14.95 -4.20
N ARG A 21 -2.94 14.44 -5.41
CA ARG A 21 -3.96 15.00 -6.29
C ARG A 21 -5.38 14.87 -5.72
N LEU A 22 -5.66 13.76 -5.04
CA LEU A 22 -6.94 13.58 -4.36
C LEU A 22 -7.06 14.49 -3.13
N GLU A 23 -5.99 14.75 -2.39
CA GLU A 23 -5.94 15.73 -1.30
C GLU A 23 -6.27 17.15 -1.80
N GLU A 24 -5.68 17.56 -2.93
CA GLU A 24 -5.90 18.87 -3.56
C GLU A 24 -7.36 19.14 -3.93
N THR A 25 -8.20 18.09 -4.09
CA THR A 25 -9.64 18.26 -4.32
C THR A 25 -10.41 18.77 -3.10
N GLY A 26 -9.83 18.67 -1.91
CA GLY A 26 -10.47 19.05 -0.64
C GLY A 26 -11.59 18.10 -0.18
N GLN A 27 -11.83 16.99 -0.90
CA GLN A 27 -12.90 16.03 -0.60
C GLN A 27 -12.47 14.90 0.34
N PHE A 28 -11.17 14.73 0.52
CA PHE A 28 -10.58 13.62 1.28
C PHE A 28 -9.57 14.11 2.30
N THR A 29 -9.51 13.44 3.44
CA THR A 29 -8.36 13.51 4.34
C THR A 29 -7.38 12.44 3.92
N VAL A 30 -6.13 12.82 3.60
CA VAL A 30 -5.13 11.89 3.09
C VAL A 30 -4.06 11.59 4.13
N PHE A 31 -3.78 10.32 4.32
CA PHE A 31 -2.74 9.80 5.20
C PHE A 31 -1.59 9.25 4.35
N PHE A 32 -0.53 10.02 4.27
CA PHE A 32 0.66 9.64 3.51
C PHE A 32 1.49 8.61 4.24
N GLU A 33 2.21 7.81 3.47
CA GLU A 33 3.31 7.05 4.01
C GLU A 33 4.39 8.02 4.49
N GLN A 34 4.60 8.05 5.81
CA GLN A 34 5.70 8.82 6.37
C GLN A 34 7.01 8.06 6.15
N HIS A 35 7.68 8.36 5.03
CA HIS A 35 9.01 7.81 4.75
C HIS A 35 10.11 8.39 5.65
N THR A 36 9.77 9.37 6.46
CA THR A 36 10.71 10.00 7.37
C THR A 36 11.03 9.04 8.51
N GLU A 37 12.20 8.41 8.35
CA GLU A 37 13.01 7.94 9.48
C GLU A 37 12.35 6.93 10.41
N ARG A 38 11.80 5.87 9.81
CA ARG A 38 11.53 4.69 10.62
C ARG A 38 12.88 4.11 11.06
N PRO A 39 13.13 4.02 12.38
CA PRO A 39 14.45 3.69 12.90
C PRO A 39 14.94 2.30 12.43
N PHE A 40 14.01 1.35 12.29
CA PHE A 40 14.34 0.00 11.87
C PHE A 40 14.55 -0.12 10.36
N GLN A 41 13.97 0.74 9.54
CA GLN A 41 14.27 0.79 8.10
C GLN A 41 15.72 1.21 7.84
N ALA A 42 16.20 2.23 8.55
CA ALA A 42 17.60 2.65 8.45
C ALA A 42 18.57 1.59 8.99
N ALA A 43 18.17 0.84 10.02
CA ALA A 43 18.95 -0.29 10.56
C ALA A 43 18.96 -1.45 9.57
N PHE A 44 17.83 -1.83 8.99
CA PHE A 44 17.72 -2.89 7.99
C PHE A 44 18.54 -2.59 6.73
N ALA A 45 18.60 -1.34 6.27
CA ALA A 45 19.43 -0.96 5.13
C ALA A 45 20.94 -1.24 5.34
N ARG A 46 21.37 -1.35 6.60
CA ARG A 46 22.76 -1.65 6.97
C ARG A 46 22.97 -3.12 7.32
N ASP A 47 21.94 -3.78 7.81
CA ASP A 47 22.02 -5.15 8.31
C ASP A 47 20.66 -5.86 8.19
N ALA A 48 20.61 -6.89 7.34
CA ALA A 48 19.40 -7.66 7.07
C ALA A 48 18.80 -8.34 8.32
N ARG A 49 19.56 -8.50 9.41
CA ARG A 49 19.05 -9.04 10.68
C ARG A 49 17.95 -8.18 11.31
N TYR A 50 17.81 -6.92 10.89
CA TYR A 50 16.72 -6.06 11.30
C TYR A 50 15.42 -6.25 10.48
N GLY A 51 15.37 -7.26 9.60
CA GLY A 51 14.21 -7.53 8.74
C GLY A 51 12.91 -7.69 9.53
N LEU A 52 12.92 -8.56 10.55
CA LEU A 52 11.74 -8.81 11.38
C LEU A 52 11.24 -7.54 12.09
N VAL A 53 12.11 -6.85 12.81
CA VAL A 53 11.70 -5.66 13.58
C VAL A 53 11.24 -4.54 12.65
N ASN A 54 11.82 -4.44 11.45
CA ASN A 54 11.38 -3.50 10.44
C ASN A 54 9.96 -3.81 9.97
N GLN A 55 9.63 -5.07 9.68
CA GLN A 55 8.30 -5.44 9.24
C GLN A 55 7.25 -5.28 10.35
N ILE A 56 7.57 -5.67 11.59
CA ILE A 56 6.69 -5.46 12.75
C ILE A 56 6.40 -3.96 12.94
N ASP A 57 7.42 -3.11 12.84
CA ASP A 57 7.28 -1.67 12.98
C ASP A 57 6.34 -1.08 11.91
N TYR A 58 6.48 -1.52 10.65
CA TYR A 58 5.58 -1.09 9.58
C TYR A 58 4.14 -1.57 9.78
N LEU A 59 3.93 -2.83 10.14
CA LEU A 59 2.58 -3.37 10.39
C LEU A 59 1.87 -2.62 11.52
N LEU A 60 2.56 -2.35 12.62
CA LEU A 60 2.03 -1.57 13.74
C LEU A 60 1.70 -0.13 13.32
N TYR A 61 2.62 0.54 12.64
CA TYR A 61 2.42 1.89 12.14
C TYR A 61 1.19 2.01 11.23
N ARG A 62 1.00 1.05 10.32
CA ARG A 62 -0.18 1.04 9.44
C ARG A 62 -1.48 0.84 10.19
N ALA A 63 -1.46 -0.05 11.18
CA ALA A 63 -2.62 -0.27 12.05
C ALA A 63 -2.96 0.97 12.89
N GLU A 64 -1.95 1.68 13.41
CA GLU A 64 -2.13 2.95 14.10
C GLU A 64 -2.74 4.02 13.20
N GLN A 65 -2.25 4.15 11.95
CA GLN A 65 -2.86 5.05 10.96
C GLN A 65 -4.31 4.69 10.69
N GLU A 66 -4.62 3.41 10.43
CA GLU A 66 -6.00 2.98 10.17
C GLU A 66 -6.92 3.24 11.36
N ARG A 67 -6.44 3.06 12.59
CA ARG A 67 -7.22 3.39 13.78
C ARG A 67 -7.58 4.88 13.82
N VAL A 68 -6.61 5.76 13.57
CA VAL A 68 -6.85 7.22 13.50
C VAL A 68 -7.84 7.56 12.37
N ILE A 69 -7.69 6.95 11.20
CA ILE A 69 -8.59 7.11 10.05
C ILE A 69 -10.03 6.74 10.43
N ARG A 70 -10.23 5.63 11.14
CA ARG A 70 -11.56 5.16 11.55
C ARG A 70 -12.26 6.09 12.55
N GLU A 71 -11.50 6.90 13.26
CA GLU A 71 -12.01 7.94 14.18
C GLU A 71 -12.40 9.23 13.43
N GLN A 72 -11.87 9.47 12.20
CA GLN A 72 -12.20 10.67 11.42
C GLN A 72 -13.61 10.60 10.82
N PRO A 73 -14.27 11.75 10.64
CA PRO A 73 -15.49 11.81 9.84
C PRO A 73 -15.19 11.71 8.33
N GLY A 74 -16.12 11.18 7.55
CA GLY A 74 -16.05 11.20 6.09
C GLY A 74 -15.20 10.09 5.47
N VAL A 75 -14.59 10.40 4.35
CA VAL A 75 -13.78 9.47 3.55
C VAL A 75 -12.31 9.84 3.66
N CYS A 76 -11.51 8.90 4.12
CA CYS A 76 -10.07 9.05 4.22
C CYS A 76 -9.35 8.17 3.20
N ILE A 77 -8.22 8.65 2.71
CA ILE A 77 -7.34 7.93 1.80
C ILE A 77 -6.04 7.61 2.51
N GLN A 78 -5.57 6.39 2.38
CA GLN A 78 -4.25 5.97 2.86
C GLN A 78 -3.34 5.63 1.67
N ASP A 79 -2.17 6.25 1.61
CA ASP A 79 -1.10 5.89 0.66
C ASP A 79 -0.41 4.62 1.15
N GLY A 80 -0.71 3.49 0.55
CA GLY A 80 -0.34 2.15 1.01
C GLY A 80 -1.39 1.55 1.95
N GLY A 81 -0.95 0.88 3.01
CA GLY A 81 -1.82 0.35 4.05
C GLY A 81 -1.36 -1.00 4.60
N LEU A 82 -2.03 -1.45 5.67
CA LEU A 82 -1.68 -2.66 6.40
C LEU A 82 -1.67 -3.90 5.49
N ASP A 83 -2.67 -4.03 4.61
CA ASP A 83 -2.77 -5.19 3.71
C ASP A 83 -1.65 -5.21 2.67
N LEU A 84 -1.28 -4.04 2.11
CA LEU A 84 -0.16 -3.94 1.19
C LEU A 84 1.16 -4.30 1.87
N ASP A 85 1.37 -3.77 3.08
CA ASP A 85 2.62 -4.01 3.81
C ASP A 85 2.76 -5.48 4.21
N PHE A 86 1.69 -6.16 4.59
CA PHE A 86 1.76 -7.59 4.88
C PHE A 86 1.87 -8.45 3.61
N HIS A 87 0.88 -8.36 2.71
CA HIS A 87 0.79 -9.29 1.57
C HIS A 87 1.86 -9.07 0.50
N VAL A 88 2.45 -7.87 0.42
CA VAL A 88 3.46 -7.56 -0.59
C VAL A 88 4.84 -7.38 0.04
N PHE A 89 5.02 -6.44 0.95
CA PHE A 89 6.36 -6.14 1.47
C PHE A 89 6.87 -7.20 2.43
N THR A 90 6.07 -7.64 3.41
CA THR A 90 6.49 -8.70 4.33
C THR A 90 6.71 -10.03 3.59
N ALA A 91 5.83 -10.35 2.64
CA ALA A 91 5.98 -11.54 1.80
C ALA A 91 7.21 -11.46 0.87
N LEU A 92 7.54 -10.27 0.34
CA LEU A 92 8.77 -10.05 -0.41
C LEU A 92 10.01 -10.26 0.46
N PHE A 93 10.00 -9.74 1.69
CA PHE A 93 11.10 -9.94 2.64
C PHE A 93 11.32 -11.41 2.95
N HIS A 94 10.26 -12.19 3.12
CA HIS A 94 10.33 -13.63 3.29
C HIS A 94 10.90 -14.32 2.03
N ARG A 95 10.39 -14.01 0.84
CA ARG A 95 10.90 -14.57 -0.43
C ARG A 95 12.39 -14.26 -0.68
N ARG A 96 12.88 -13.13 -0.15
CA ARG A 96 14.29 -12.71 -0.24
C ARG A 96 15.17 -13.27 0.87
N GLY A 97 14.62 -14.05 1.80
CA GLY A 97 15.35 -14.63 2.92
C GLY A 97 15.75 -13.62 4.00
N TYR A 98 15.13 -12.44 4.01
CA TYR A 98 15.28 -11.45 5.10
C TYR A 98 14.43 -11.80 6.31
N LEU A 99 13.46 -12.69 6.16
CA LEU A 99 12.68 -13.31 7.21
C LEU A 99 12.78 -14.82 7.05
N SER A 100 13.03 -15.52 8.16
CA SER A 100 12.82 -16.96 8.24
C SER A 100 11.33 -17.32 8.20
N GLU A 101 11.00 -18.60 8.05
CA GLU A 101 9.62 -19.10 8.10
C GLU A 101 8.93 -18.74 9.41
N ASP A 102 9.63 -18.91 10.56
CA ASP A 102 9.08 -18.58 11.88
C ASP A 102 8.86 -17.09 12.06
N GLU A 103 9.74 -16.25 11.54
CA GLU A 103 9.61 -14.79 11.57
C GLU A 103 8.46 -14.30 10.68
N PHE A 104 8.30 -14.89 9.49
CA PHE A 104 7.16 -14.60 8.62
C PHE A 104 5.85 -15.03 9.30
N GLY A 105 5.80 -16.22 9.91
CA GLY A 105 4.65 -16.69 10.69
C GLY A 105 4.32 -15.77 11.87
N LEU A 106 5.31 -15.14 12.50
CA LEU A 106 5.07 -14.14 13.54
C LEU A 106 4.41 -12.87 12.97
N CYS A 107 4.89 -12.38 11.83
CA CYS A 107 4.28 -11.24 11.12
C CYS A 107 2.84 -11.56 10.69
N GLU A 108 2.59 -12.76 10.19
CA GLU A 108 1.24 -13.22 9.81
C GLU A 108 0.27 -13.22 10.99
N ARG A 109 0.69 -13.76 12.13
CA ARG A 109 -0.12 -13.75 13.36
C ARG A 109 -0.41 -12.32 13.81
N LEU A 110 0.58 -11.42 13.77
CA LEU A 110 0.37 -10.01 14.08
C LEU A 110 -0.63 -9.37 13.12
N TYR A 111 -0.45 -9.55 11.82
CA TYR A 111 -1.39 -9.06 10.81
C TYR A 111 -2.81 -9.56 11.04
N CYS A 112 -2.99 -10.86 11.26
CA CYS A 112 -4.31 -11.46 11.53
C CYS A 112 -4.96 -10.85 12.77
N MET A 113 -4.21 -10.64 13.85
CA MET A 113 -4.72 -10.00 15.08
C MET A 113 -5.14 -8.55 14.83
N LEU A 114 -4.33 -7.79 14.12
CA LEU A 114 -4.63 -6.39 13.78
C LEU A 114 -5.87 -6.31 12.89
N ARG A 115 -5.97 -7.17 11.87
CA ARG A 115 -7.11 -7.19 10.95
C ARG A 115 -8.39 -7.70 11.60
N ALA A 116 -8.32 -8.60 12.58
CA ALA A 116 -9.47 -9.01 13.37
C ALA A 116 -10.02 -7.88 14.27
N ALA A 117 -9.16 -6.94 14.68
CA ALA A 117 -9.55 -5.78 15.48
C ALA A 117 -10.11 -4.60 14.65
N MET A 118 -9.86 -4.58 13.34
CA MET A 118 -10.25 -3.47 12.46
C MET A 118 -10.80 -4.01 11.13
N PRO A 119 -11.88 -3.42 10.59
CA PRO A 119 -12.39 -3.79 9.27
C PRO A 119 -11.35 -3.44 8.18
N ALA A 120 -11.30 -4.27 7.13
CA ALA A 120 -10.50 -3.97 5.95
C ALA A 120 -10.95 -2.66 5.28
N PRO A 121 -10.12 -2.03 4.44
CA PRO A 121 -10.53 -0.91 3.60
C PRO A 121 -11.76 -1.25 2.76
N GLU A 122 -12.70 -0.31 2.62
CA GLU A 122 -13.89 -0.48 1.81
C GLU A 122 -13.57 -0.45 0.31
N VAL A 123 -12.48 0.23 -0.06
CA VAL A 123 -12.05 0.37 -1.45
C VAL A 123 -10.52 0.23 -1.53
N PHE A 124 -10.07 -0.56 -2.47
CA PHE A 124 -8.68 -0.57 -2.93
C PHE A 124 -8.59 0.08 -4.31
N ILE A 125 -7.73 1.09 -4.45
CA ILE A 125 -7.34 1.67 -5.74
C ILE A 125 -5.96 1.11 -6.07
N CYS A 126 -5.90 0.14 -6.98
CA CYS A 126 -4.67 -0.51 -7.39
C CYS A 126 -4.09 0.18 -8.63
N LEU A 127 -2.91 0.76 -8.48
CA LEU A 127 -2.18 1.39 -9.58
C LEU A 127 -1.28 0.37 -10.26
N THR A 128 -1.41 0.27 -11.57
CA THR A 128 -0.55 -0.54 -12.44
C THR A 128 0.23 0.34 -13.41
N ALA A 129 1.40 -0.11 -13.80
CA ALA A 129 2.19 0.50 -14.89
C ALA A 129 3.13 -0.55 -15.47
N PRO A 130 3.63 -0.39 -16.71
CA PRO A 130 4.69 -1.25 -17.23
C PRO A 130 5.94 -1.24 -16.33
N LEU A 131 6.54 -2.41 -16.11
CA LEU A 131 7.73 -2.54 -15.26
C LEU A 131 8.87 -1.56 -15.61
N PRO A 132 9.20 -1.33 -16.90
CA PRO A 132 10.22 -0.35 -17.25
C PRO A 132 9.89 1.07 -16.79
N VAL A 133 8.61 1.47 -16.85
CA VAL A 133 8.15 2.79 -16.40
C VAL A 133 8.30 2.92 -14.89
N MET A 134 7.91 1.89 -14.15
CA MET A 134 8.07 1.86 -12.70
C MET A 134 9.54 1.92 -12.29
N ALA A 135 10.40 1.14 -12.96
CA ALA A 135 11.85 1.14 -12.73
C ALA A 135 12.47 2.52 -12.99
N GLN A 136 12.10 3.17 -14.09
CA GLN A 136 12.58 4.53 -14.41
C GLN A 136 12.13 5.56 -13.36
N ARG A 137 10.86 5.55 -12.98
CA ARG A 137 10.30 6.44 -11.94
C ARG A 137 10.97 6.22 -10.59
N LYS A 138 11.32 4.99 -10.28
CA LYS A 138 12.04 4.62 -9.07
C LYS A 138 13.47 5.15 -9.08
N ALA A 139 14.21 4.94 -10.18
CA ALA A 139 15.56 5.45 -10.35
C ALA A 139 15.64 6.98 -10.24
N SER A 140 14.65 7.70 -10.79
CA SER A 140 14.60 9.16 -10.74
C SER A 140 14.34 9.73 -9.34
N ARG A 141 13.76 8.94 -8.40
CA ARG A 141 13.50 9.39 -7.03
C ARG A 141 14.74 9.46 -6.14
N GLY A 142 15.81 8.75 -6.48
CA GLY A 142 17.10 8.80 -5.78
C GLY A 142 17.05 8.45 -4.28
N ARG A 143 16.05 7.68 -3.83
CA ARG A 143 15.93 7.31 -2.42
C ARG A 143 17.00 6.29 -2.07
N ALA A 144 17.92 6.66 -1.16
CA ALA A 144 19.01 5.80 -0.69
C ALA A 144 18.53 4.48 -0.03
N LEU A 145 17.27 4.42 0.41
CA LEU A 145 16.66 3.27 1.08
C LEU A 145 15.72 2.45 0.16
N ASP A 146 15.77 2.67 -1.14
CA ASP A 146 14.96 1.91 -2.09
C ASP A 146 15.61 0.54 -2.33
N ILE A 147 15.34 -0.39 -1.41
CA ILE A 147 15.97 -1.72 -1.30
C ILE A 147 15.58 -2.65 -2.46
N SER A 148 14.54 -2.30 -3.21
CA SER A 148 14.04 -3.15 -4.27
C SER A 148 14.80 -2.95 -5.58
N VAL A 149 15.47 -3.99 -6.03
CA VAL A 149 16.07 -4.14 -7.36
C VAL A 149 14.94 -4.32 -8.39
N THR A 150 15.19 -4.11 -9.68
CA THR A 150 14.19 -4.31 -10.75
C THR A 150 13.55 -5.70 -10.69
N ALA A 151 14.30 -6.74 -10.32
CA ALA A 151 13.78 -8.09 -10.12
C ALA A 151 12.71 -8.19 -9.00
N ASP A 152 12.67 -7.26 -8.07
CA ASP A 152 11.65 -7.24 -7.03
C ASP A 152 10.31 -6.72 -7.54
N LEU A 153 10.30 -5.90 -8.60
CA LEU A 153 9.07 -5.37 -9.18
C LEU A 153 8.18 -6.49 -9.76
N GLU A 154 8.79 -7.50 -10.41
CA GLU A 154 8.06 -8.67 -10.93
C GLU A 154 7.44 -9.48 -9.79
N VAL A 155 8.22 -9.76 -8.75
CA VAL A 155 7.75 -10.48 -7.57
C VAL A 155 6.64 -9.70 -6.87
N MET A 156 6.75 -8.38 -6.78
CA MET A 156 5.72 -7.54 -6.18
C MET A 156 4.41 -7.55 -6.99
N GLU A 157 4.46 -7.62 -8.34
CA GLU A 157 3.25 -7.78 -9.15
C GLU A 157 2.54 -9.11 -8.86
N GLU A 158 3.28 -10.21 -8.76
CA GLU A 158 2.71 -11.51 -8.36
C GLU A 158 2.08 -11.46 -6.97
N LEU A 159 2.74 -10.81 -6.01
CA LEU A 159 2.25 -10.66 -4.65
C LEU A 159 1.00 -9.76 -4.58
N LEU A 160 0.95 -8.69 -5.38
CA LEU A 160 -0.25 -7.84 -5.52
C LEU A 160 -1.44 -8.62 -6.07
N GLN A 161 -1.22 -9.50 -7.06
CA GLN A 161 -2.27 -10.37 -7.58
C GLN A 161 -2.74 -11.36 -6.51
N THR A 162 -1.82 -11.96 -5.76
CA THR A 162 -2.13 -12.86 -4.64
C THR A 162 -2.94 -12.13 -3.56
N MET A 163 -2.54 -10.91 -3.20
CA MET A 163 -3.30 -10.06 -2.28
C MET A 163 -4.72 -9.80 -2.79
N ARG A 164 -4.87 -9.42 -4.06
CA ARG A 164 -6.18 -9.20 -4.67
C ARG A 164 -7.09 -10.40 -4.52
N ASP A 165 -6.57 -11.59 -4.87
CA ASP A 165 -7.32 -12.84 -4.79
C ASP A 165 -7.73 -13.19 -3.35
N ALA A 166 -6.90 -12.84 -2.36
CA ALA A 166 -7.25 -12.98 -0.95
C ALA A 166 -8.33 -12.00 -0.52
N MET A 167 -8.24 -10.72 -0.93
CA MET A 167 -9.20 -9.69 -0.54
C MET A 167 -10.59 -9.90 -1.17
N ILE A 168 -10.66 -10.35 -2.43
CA ILE A 168 -11.94 -10.62 -3.11
C ILE A 168 -12.73 -11.75 -2.44
N ARG A 169 -12.04 -12.68 -1.77
CA ARG A 169 -12.68 -13.79 -1.02
C ARG A 169 -13.27 -13.39 0.33
N GLN A 170 -13.04 -12.17 0.80
CA GLN A 170 -13.63 -11.67 2.03
C GLN A 170 -15.15 -11.45 1.88
N SER A 171 -15.87 -11.40 2.98
CA SER A 171 -17.32 -11.17 2.98
C SER A 171 -17.66 -10.05 3.97
N PRO A 172 -18.17 -8.90 3.52
CA PRO A 172 -18.31 -8.50 2.11
C PRO A 172 -16.94 -8.22 1.45
N PRO A 173 -16.80 -8.43 0.14
CA PRO A 173 -15.57 -8.12 -0.55
C PRO A 173 -15.38 -6.61 -0.65
N PRO A 174 -14.15 -6.08 -0.53
CA PRO A 174 -13.87 -4.69 -0.80
C PRO A 174 -14.07 -4.38 -2.29
N ARG A 175 -14.42 -3.13 -2.58
CA ARG A 175 -14.43 -2.66 -3.96
C ARG A 175 -13.00 -2.53 -4.47
N TRP A 176 -12.72 -3.13 -5.63
CA TRP A 176 -11.40 -3.07 -6.26
C TRP A 176 -11.45 -2.25 -7.54
N ILE A 177 -10.64 -1.20 -7.62
CA ILE A 177 -10.52 -0.32 -8.78
C ILE A 177 -9.09 -0.42 -9.29
N THR A 178 -8.89 -0.79 -10.54
CA THR A 178 -7.56 -0.82 -11.15
C THR A 178 -7.40 0.37 -12.10
N LEU A 179 -6.28 1.09 -11.97
CA LEU A 179 -5.93 2.22 -12.81
C LEU A 179 -4.56 1.98 -13.44
N ASP A 180 -4.51 2.12 -14.77
CA ASP A 180 -3.24 2.12 -15.50
C ASP A 180 -2.62 3.53 -15.45
N THR A 181 -1.44 3.61 -14.88
CA THR A 181 -0.64 4.83 -14.75
C THR A 181 0.57 4.82 -15.69
N GLY A 182 0.61 3.90 -16.66
CA GLY A 182 1.72 3.73 -17.60
C GLY A 182 1.84 4.85 -18.62
N THR A 183 0.76 5.56 -18.90
CA THR A 183 0.78 6.76 -19.76
C THR A 183 1.38 7.94 -19.02
N GLU A 184 2.05 8.85 -19.77
CA GLU A 184 2.83 9.96 -19.22
C GLU A 184 2.01 11.05 -18.51
N ASP A 185 0.70 10.94 -18.41
CA ASP A 185 -0.13 11.93 -17.69
C ASP A 185 0.08 11.81 -16.17
N ILE A 186 1.24 12.33 -15.74
CA ILE A 186 1.64 12.42 -14.32
C ILE A 186 0.70 13.34 -13.52
N GLN A 187 -0.15 14.10 -14.20
CA GLN A 187 -1.03 15.06 -13.54
C GLN A 187 -2.36 14.47 -13.08
N TYR A 188 -2.70 13.26 -13.49
CA TYR A 188 -3.91 12.54 -13.05
C TYR A 188 -5.24 13.32 -13.18
N GLY A 189 -5.31 14.42 -13.94
CA GLY A 189 -6.51 15.26 -14.00
C GLY A 189 -7.76 14.48 -14.40
N SER A 190 -7.73 13.82 -15.56
CA SER A 190 -8.84 12.99 -16.02
C SER A 190 -9.08 11.76 -15.13
N THR A 191 -8.03 11.21 -14.56
CA THR A 191 -8.08 10.04 -13.66
C THR A 191 -8.74 10.40 -12.32
N VAL A 192 -8.42 11.58 -11.76
CA VAL A 192 -9.06 12.08 -10.53
C VAL A 192 -10.55 12.28 -10.77
N ASP A 193 -10.96 12.95 -11.85
CA ASP A 193 -12.37 13.17 -12.18
C ASP A 193 -13.12 11.84 -12.37
N GLN A 194 -12.49 10.87 -13.01
CA GLN A 194 -13.05 9.53 -13.16
C GLN A 194 -13.22 8.83 -11.81
N LEU A 195 -12.20 8.89 -10.95
CA LEU A 195 -12.24 8.30 -9.60
C LEU A 195 -13.33 8.92 -8.75
N LEU A 196 -13.47 10.26 -8.75
CA LEU A 196 -14.51 10.94 -8.01
C LEU A 196 -15.90 10.42 -8.39
N ARG A 197 -16.18 10.32 -9.69
CA ARG A 197 -17.46 9.76 -10.19
C ARG A 197 -17.67 8.31 -9.77
N ILE A 198 -16.61 7.50 -9.77
CA ILE A 198 -16.66 6.09 -9.34
C ILE A 198 -16.93 6.00 -7.84
N LEU A 199 -16.30 6.85 -7.03
CA LEU A 199 -16.41 6.82 -5.58
C LEU A 199 -17.75 7.39 -5.07
N GLU A 200 -18.40 8.27 -5.83
CA GLU A 200 -19.74 8.77 -5.55
C GLU A 200 -20.83 7.70 -5.74
N GLN A 201 -20.58 6.70 -6.57
CA GLN A 201 -21.55 5.62 -6.77
C GLN A 201 -21.63 4.75 -5.51
N PRO A 202 -22.83 4.49 -4.99
CA PRO A 202 -22.99 3.61 -3.84
C PRO A 202 -22.41 2.23 -4.18
N VAL A 203 -21.67 1.66 -3.23
CA VAL A 203 -21.23 0.27 -3.31
C VAL A 203 -22.50 -0.57 -3.36
N SER A 204 -22.78 -1.19 -4.52
CA SER A 204 -23.89 -2.13 -4.66
C SER A 204 -23.70 -3.22 -3.61
N ARG A 205 -24.66 -3.32 -2.68
CA ARG A 205 -24.68 -4.36 -1.64
C ARG A 205 -24.95 -5.72 -2.23
#